data_aa272da35da708d50aeb2cf29a339cf8
#
_entry.id   aa272da35da708d50aeb2cf29a339cf8
#
_cell.length_a   1.000
_cell.length_b   1.000
_cell.length_c   1.000
_cell.angle_alpha   90.00
_cell.angle_beta   90.00
_cell.angle_gamma   90.00
#
_symmetry.space_group_name_H-M   'P 1'
#
loop_
_entity.id
_entity.type
_entity.pdbx_description
1 polymer ?
#
loop_
_entity_poly.entity_id
_entity_poly.type
_entity_poly.pdbx_seq_one_letter_code
_entity_poly.pdbx_strand_id
1 'polypeptide(L)'
;MSIVDEKARQLLDKACAAENGRAAKLLVNDGPLRQTVIALKQGTMLQEHNSPPAASIFLFSGEVKVAGKEETTIGAGQLVTLTHQRHSVSALEDSVFLLTTVTSVEGRESHSGQS
;
A
#
# COMPACT_ATOMS: atom_id res chain seq x y z
N MET A 1 11.92 -14.23 12.94
CA MET A 1 10.87 -13.25 12.84
C MET A 1 11.41 -11.92 12.38
N SER A 2 10.73 -11.25 11.53
CA SER A 2 11.21 -10.00 10.97
C SER A 2 10.63 -8.79 11.72
N ILE A 3 11.31 -7.66 11.58
CA ILE A 3 10.84 -6.39 12.11
C ILE A 3 9.49 -6.05 11.50
N VAL A 4 9.27 -6.48 10.24
CA VAL A 4 8.01 -6.22 9.56
C VAL A 4 6.83 -6.86 10.28
N ASP A 5 7.00 -8.09 10.79
CA ASP A 5 5.90 -8.76 11.51
C ASP A 5 5.50 -7.99 12.76
N GLU A 6 6.48 -7.50 13.51
CA GLU A 6 6.20 -6.72 14.71
C GLU A 6 5.52 -5.40 14.36
N LYS A 7 6.03 -4.72 13.33
CA LYS A 7 5.44 -3.46 12.91
C LYS A 7 4.03 -3.65 12.41
N ALA A 8 3.79 -4.75 11.68
CA ALA A 8 2.46 -5.04 11.17
C ALA A 8 1.45 -5.18 12.31
N ARG A 9 1.83 -5.92 13.36
CA ARG A 9 0.94 -6.12 14.50
C ARG A 9 0.67 -4.81 15.22
N GLN A 10 1.71 -4.02 15.46
CA GLN A 10 1.57 -2.74 16.15
C GLN A 10 0.68 -1.79 15.35
N LEU A 11 0.85 -1.76 14.04
CA LEU A 11 0.06 -0.90 13.18
C LEU A 11 -1.40 -1.33 13.14
N LEU A 12 -1.66 -2.63 13.15
CA LEU A 12 -3.03 -3.11 13.15
C LEU A 12 -3.74 -2.70 14.43
N ASP A 13 -3.06 -2.78 15.58
CA ASP A 13 -3.62 -2.33 16.83
C ASP A 13 -3.96 -0.84 16.76
N LYS A 14 -3.07 -0.05 16.18
CA LYS A 14 -3.31 1.39 16.03
C LYS A 14 -4.47 1.66 15.11
N ALA A 15 -4.56 0.94 14.00
CA ALA A 15 -5.64 1.13 13.04
C ALA A 15 -6.99 0.82 13.68
N CYS A 16 -7.06 -0.26 14.47
CA CYS A 16 -8.31 -0.65 15.12
C CYS A 16 -8.73 0.36 16.16
N ALA A 17 -7.79 1.08 16.77
CA ALA A 17 -8.09 2.10 17.76
C ALA A 17 -8.32 3.48 17.15
N ALA A 18 -7.93 3.68 15.89
CA ALA A 18 -8.04 4.99 15.25
C ALA A 18 -9.46 5.24 14.74
N GLU A 19 -9.90 6.48 14.79
CA GLU A 19 -11.22 6.85 14.29
C GLU A 19 -11.38 6.52 12.81
N ASN A 20 -10.31 6.76 12.03
CA ASN A 20 -10.39 6.52 10.60
C ASN A 20 -10.07 5.08 10.22
N GLY A 21 -9.79 4.21 11.20
CA GLY A 21 -9.58 2.79 10.94
C GLY A 21 -8.30 2.44 10.22
N ARG A 22 -7.32 3.34 10.20
CA ARG A 22 -6.07 3.07 9.47
C ARG A 22 -4.85 3.61 10.19
N ALA A 23 -3.71 2.98 9.91
CA ALA A 23 -2.42 3.42 10.40
C ALA A 23 -1.38 3.04 9.35
N ALA A 24 -0.29 3.79 9.28
CA ALA A 24 0.74 3.56 8.28
C ALA A 24 2.11 3.88 8.84
N LYS A 25 3.12 3.19 8.33
CA LYS A 25 4.51 3.41 8.69
C LYS A 25 5.37 3.32 7.43
N LEU A 26 6.05 4.41 7.10
CA LEU A 26 6.98 4.42 5.99
C LEU A 26 8.26 3.72 6.42
N LEU A 27 8.60 2.63 5.74
CA LEU A 27 9.79 1.84 6.06
C LEU A 27 10.97 2.17 5.17
N VAL A 28 10.72 2.42 3.88
CA VAL A 28 11.78 2.71 2.93
C VAL A 28 11.43 4.00 2.20
N ASN A 29 12.38 4.92 2.20
CA ASN A 29 12.24 6.21 1.53
C ASN A 29 13.59 6.48 0.87
N ASP A 30 13.77 5.93 -0.32
CA ASP A 30 15.06 5.95 -1.00
C ASP A 30 14.86 6.40 -2.45
N GLY A 31 15.14 7.67 -2.71
CA GLY A 31 14.92 8.24 -4.03
C GLY A 31 13.45 8.08 -4.44
N PRO A 32 13.21 7.50 -5.61
CA PRO A 32 11.82 7.28 -6.05
C PRO A 32 11.13 6.11 -5.36
N LEU A 33 11.87 5.28 -4.61
CA LEU A 33 11.31 4.09 -3.98
C LEU A 33 10.71 4.44 -2.63
N ARG A 34 9.46 4.05 -2.45
CA ARG A 34 8.75 4.19 -1.16
C ARG A 34 8.14 2.85 -0.82
N GLN A 35 8.33 2.41 0.41
CA GLN A 35 7.66 1.21 0.90
C GLN A 35 7.03 1.51 2.24
N THR A 36 5.72 1.37 2.30
CA THR A 36 4.92 1.73 3.46
C THR A 36 4.09 0.54 3.91
N VAL A 37 4.15 0.22 5.19
CA VAL A 37 3.24 -0.77 5.76
C VAL A 37 1.97 -0.05 6.16
N ILE A 38 0.83 -0.56 5.72
CA ILE A 38 -0.47 0.05 5.99
C ILE A 38 -1.37 -0.98 6.64
N ALA A 39 -2.02 -0.59 7.72
CA ALA A 39 -3.00 -1.41 8.40
C ALA A 39 -4.37 -0.78 8.24
N LEU A 40 -5.36 -1.60 7.91
CA LEU A 40 -6.74 -1.16 7.76
C LEU A 40 -7.65 -2.03 8.61
N LYS A 41 -8.49 -1.38 9.40
CA LYS A 41 -9.55 -2.07 10.11
C LYS A 41 -10.60 -2.52 9.12
N GLN A 42 -11.24 -3.65 9.41
CA GLN A 42 -12.32 -4.15 8.57
C GLN A 42 -13.33 -3.04 8.24
N GLY A 43 -13.70 -2.93 6.99
CA GLY A 43 -14.65 -1.92 6.53
C GLY A 43 -14.02 -0.60 6.13
N THR A 44 -12.72 -0.43 6.34
CA THR A 44 -12.03 0.81 5.98
C THR A 44 -11.54 0.75 4.54
N MET A 45 -11.64 1.87 3.85
CA MET A 45 -11.18 1.98 2.47
C MET A 45 -10.05 2.99 2.39
N LEU A 46 -8.99 2.60 1.68
CA LEU A 46 -7.90 3.50 1.33
C LEU A 46 -8.07 3.87 -0.14
N GLN A 47 -8.19 5.16 -0.42
CA GLN A 47 -8.40 5.61 -1.78
C GLN A 47 -7.19 6.40 -2.25
N GLU A 48 -6.68 6.04 -3.42
CA GLU A 48 -5.55 6.73 -4.01
C GLU A 48 -6.03 7.97 -4.77
N HIS A 49 -5.37 9.06 -4.52
CA HIS A 49 -5.67 10.31 -5.24
C HIS A 49 -4.83 10.46 -6.49
N ASN A 50 -3.66 9.85 -6.51
CA ASN A 50 -2.73 9.94 -7.63
C ASN A 50 -2.36 8.53 -8.09
N SER A 51 -2.04 8.43 -9.38
CA SER A 51 -1.56 7.17 -9.94
C SER A 51 -0.04 7.23 -10.00
N PRO A 52 0.66 6.50 -9.14
CA PRO A 52 2.12 6.48 -9.24
C PRO A 52 2.55 5.75 -10.52
N PRO A 53 3.75 6.03 -11.03
CA PRO A 53 4.23 5.33 -12.23
C PRO A 53 4.25 3.82 -12.07
N ALA A 54 4.51 3.34 -10.86
CA ALA A 54 4.47 1.91 -10.58
C ALA A 54 4.14 1.70 -9.11
N ALA A 55 3.40 0.65 -8.82
CA ALA A 55 3.05 0.33 -7.45
C ALA A 55 2.68 -1.13 -7.35
N SER A 56 2.84 -1.68 -6.15
CA SER A 56 2.38 -3.03 -5.85
C SER A 56 1.91 -3.10 -4.41
N ILE A 57 1.05 -4.07 -4.13
CA ILE A 57 0.60 -4.38 -2.78
C ILE A 57 0.90 -5.84 -2.49
N PHE A 58 1.55 -6.08 -1.36
CA PHE A 58 1.77 -7.43 -0.84
C PHE A 58 1.03 -7.55 0.49
N LEU A 59 0.12 -8.50 0.60
CA LEU A 59 -0.72 -8.64 1.79
C LEU A 59 -0.07 -9.56 2.80
N PHE A 60 0.18 -9.04 4.00
CA PHE A 60 0.73 -9.84 5.09
C PHE A 60 -0.37 -10.63 5.81
N SER A 61 -1.51 -9.99 6.04
CA SER A 61 -2.60 -10.64 6.78
C SER A 61 -3.92 -10.01 6.38
N GLY A 62 -4.99 -10.77 6.54
CA GLY A 62 -6.32 -10.29 6.24
C GLY A 62 -6.74 -10.57 4.80
N GLU A 63 -7.68 -9.77 4.33
CA GLU A 63 -8.20 -9.88 2.98
C GLU A 63 -8.66 -8.50 2.53
N VAL A 64 -8.24 -8.10 1.34
CA VAL A 64 -8.62 -6.79 0.81
C VAL A 64 -9.12 -6.93 -0.61
N LYS A 65 -10.02 -6.01 -0.98
CA LYS A 65 -10.49 -5.88 -2.36
C LYS A 65 -9.80 -4.67 -2.96
N VAL A 66 -9.12 -4.90 -4.07
CA VAL A 66 -8.45 -3.84 -4.82
C VAL A 66 -9.31 -3.52 -6.02
N ALA A 67 -9.78 -2.30 -6.10
CA ALA A 67 -10.69 -1.88 -7.16
C ALA A 67 -10.07 -0.75 -7.96
N GLY A 68 -10.07 -0.91 -9.26
CA GLY A 68 -9.66 0.10 -10.22
C GLY A 68 -10.51 -0.11 -11.43
N LYS A 69 -9.86 -0.35 -12.57
CA LYS A 69 -10.60 -0.74 -13.76
C LYS A 69 -11.30 -2.07 -13.55
N GLU A 70 -10.65 -2.96 -12.83
CA GLU A 70 -11.21 -4.27 -12.48
C GLU A 70 -11.07 -4.44 -10.98
N GLU A 71 -11.86 -5.34 -10.42
CA GLU A 71 -11.78 -5.66 -9.01
C GLU A 71 -11.07 -6.98 -8.81
N THR A 72 -10.21 -7.02 -7.80
CA THR A 72 -9.48 -8.23 -7.43
C THR A 72 -9.46 -8.32 -5.92
N THR A 73 -9.74 -9.51 -5.40
CA THR A 73 -9.64 -9.77 -3.97
C THR A 73 -8.37 -10.56 -3.72
N ILE A 74 -7.55 -10.11 -2.78
CA ILE A 74 -6.32 -10.82 -2.44
C ILE A 74 -6.31 -11.14 -0.95
N GLY A 75 -5.66 -12.23 -0.63
CA GLY A 75 -5.47 -12.70 0.74
C GLY A 75 -4.01 -12.70 1.13
N ALA A 76 -3.74 -13.14 2.36
CA ALA A 76 -2.39 -13.13 2.91
C ALA A 76 -1.42 -13.89 2.01
N GLY A 77 -0.25 -13.31 1.80
CA GLY A 77 0.79 -13.91 0.97
C GLY A 77 0.67 -13.62 -0.50
N GLN A 78 -0.35 -12.87 -0.92
CA GLN A 78 -0.56 -12.56 -2.33
C GLN A 78 -0.07 -11.16 -2.68
N LEU A 79 0.35 -11.00 -3.93
CA LEU A 79 0.92 -9.77 -4.44
C LEU A 79 0.13 -9.34 -5.67
N VAL A 80 -0.17 -8.06 -5.77
CA VAL A 80 -0.82 -7.51 -6.96
C VAL A 80 -0.14 -6.22 -7.35
N THR A 81 0.00 -5.99 -8.65
CA THR A 81 0.55 -4.73 -9.15
C THR A 81 -0.60 -3.76 -9.43
N LEU A 82 -0.32 -2.48 -9.18
CA LEU A 82 -1.27 -1.40 -9.41
C LEU A 82 -0.68 -0.53 -10.50
N THR A 83 -0.97 -0.86 -11.75
CA THR A 83 -0.30 -0.20 -12.86
C THR A 83 -1.08 1.01 -13.34
N HIS A 84 -0.47 2.17 -13.25
CA HIS A 84 -0.89 3.41 -13.94
C HIS A 84 -2.35 3.81 -13.78
N GLN A 85 -3.02 3.38 -12.71
CA GLN A 85 -4.42 3.72 -12.49
C GLN A 85 -4.64 4.03 -11.03
N ARG A 86 -5.67 4.82 -10.78
CA ARG A 86 -6.11 5.02 -9.41
C ARG A 86 -6.79 3.75 -8.93
N HIS A 87 -6.46 3.38 -7.72
CA HIS A 87 -7.03 2.19 -7.11
C HIS A 87 -7.56 2.54 -5.74
N SER A 88 -8.57 1.81 -5.31
CA SER A 88 -8.97 1.82 -3.91
C SER A 88 -8.70 0.44 -3.33
N VAL A 89 -8.44 0.40 -2.02
CA VAL A 89 -8.21 -0.83 -1.30
C VAL A 89 -9.19 -0.87 -0.14
N SER A 90 -10.08 -1.85 -0.15
CA SER A 90 -11.09 -1.99 0.88
C SER A 90 -10.78 -3.20 1.74
N ALA A 91 -10.71 -3.02 3.05
CA ALA A 91 -10.41 -4.10 3.97
C ALA A 91 -11.67 -4.92 4.20
N LEU A 92 -11.67 -6.17 3.75
CA LEU A 92 -12.77 -7.10 3.98
C LEU A 92 -12.68 -7.70 5.38
N GLU A 93 -11.49 -7.70 5.95
CA GLU A 93 -11.21 -8.00 7.35
C GLU A 93 -10.08 -7.10 7.78
N ASP A 94 -9.74 -7.11 9.07
CA ASP A 94 -8.58 -6.39 9.56
C ASP A 94 -7.36 -6.85 8.77
N SER A 95 -6.67 -5.94 8.12
CA SER A 95 -5.64 -6.29 7.14
C SER A 95 -4.39 -5.44 7.29
N VAL A 96 -3.25 -6.03 6.93
CA VAL A 96 -1.97 -5.31 6.88
C VAL A 96 -1.29 -5.66 5.58
N PHE A 97 -0.83 -4.65 4.87
CA PHE A 97 -0.15 -4.87 3.60
C PHE A 97 1.02 -3.91 3.42
N LEU A 98 1.91 -4.30 2.51
CA LEU A 98 3.04 -3.46 2.12
C LEU A 98 2.71 -2.81 0.79
N LEU A 99 2.68 -1.49 0.79
CA LEU A 99 2.48 -0.71 -0.43
C LEU A 99 3.85 -0.25 -0.90
N THR A 100 4.23 -0.67 -2.10
CA THR A 100 5.47 -0.25 -2.73
C THR A 100 5.10 0.68 -3.87
N THR A 101 5.69 1.87 -3.88
CA THR A 101 5.45 2.82 -4.97
C THR A 101 6.77 3.33 -5.51
N VAL A 102 6.77 3.64 -6.80
CA VAL A 102 7.87 4.32 -7.45
C VAL A 102 7.32 5.66 -7.88
N THR A 103 7.89 6.72 -7.33
CA THR A 103 7.41 8.08 -7.63
C THR A 103 8.22 8.68 -8.76
N SER A 104 7.63 9.64 -9.47
CA SER A 104 8.36 10.40 -10.46
C SER A 104 9.42 11.24 -9.79
N VAL A 105 10.59 11.30 -10.40
CA VAL A 105 11.68 12.14 -9.89
C VAL A 105 11.89 13.26 -10.88
N GLU A 106 11.63 14.48 -10.43
CA GLU A 106 11.77 15.65 -11.26
C GLU A 106 13.18 15.76 -11.82
N GLY A 107 13.27 16.09 -13.09
CA GLY A 107 14.54 16.28 -13.75
C GLY A 107 15.20 15.00 -14.20
N ARG A 108 14.57 13.92 -14.02
CA ARG A 108 15.13 12.66 -14.43
C ARG A 108 14.63 12.20 -15.76
N GLU A 109 13.60 12.64 -16.03
CA GLU A 109 13.04 12.16 -17.26
C GLU A 109 13.72 12.80 -18.46
N SER A 110 14.02 13.11 -18.29
CA SER A 110 14.52 13.35 -18.85
C SER A 110 15.44 13.25 -19.33
N HIS A 111 15.52 13.61 -18.63
CA HIS A 111 16.22 13.21 -18.75
C HIS A 111 16.60 12.91 -19.14
N SER A 112 16.50 13.33 -19.15
CA SER A 112 16.77 12.73 -19.27
C SER A 112 17.05 12.55 -19.67
N GLY A 113 17.05 13.12 -19.99
CA GLY A 113 17.17 12.59 -20.02
C GLY A 113 17.32 12.60 -20.10
N GLN A 114 17.37 12.83 -19.95
CA GLN A 114 17.43 12.36 -19.69
C GLN A 114 17.39 12.06 -19.58
N SER A 115 17.38 12.60 -19.79
CA SER A 115 17.29 12.08 -19.41
C SER A 115 17.55 11.91 -19.54
#